data_dad45207be0627eddf8143933411ec15
#
_entry.id   dad45207be0627eddf8143933411ec15
#
_cell.length_a   1.000
_cell.length_b   1.000
_cell.length_c   1.000
_cell.angle_alpha   90.00
_cell.angle_beta   90.00
_cell.angle_gamma   90.00
#
_symmetry.space_group_name_H-M   'P 1'
#
loop_
_entity.id
_entity.type
_entity.pdbx_description
1 polymer ?
#
loop_
_entity_poly.entity_id
_entity_poly.type
_entity_poly.pdbx_seq_one_letter_code
_entity_poly.pdbx_strand_id
1 'polypeptide(L)'
;MAEDWANRPVNWVSWGDAARFCNWLTKGRPEGGQDASTTEDGSYLLNGATTDEAMQAVIRKSPLDGGRYYIPTENEWYKAAYHANDPGAPGGNYFDYPTANNSAPSNVLDDPDSGNNANFLAAEYTIDAPYFRTEAGEFENSPSPYGTFDQGGNVREWNEAVILTDNRGLRGGSFGDEADSLRADHRDSYGLPSAENGFTGFRIVEVPEPATLSLLALGGLAMIRRRRGGGE
;
A
#
# COMPACT_ATOMS: atom_id res chain seq x y z
N MET A 1 -2.62 -12.30 -21.56
CA MET A 1 -3.44 -11.24 -20.95
C MET A 1 -3.47 -10.11 -21.97
N ALA A 2 -4.58 -9.44 -22.12
CA ALA A 2 -4.62 -8.25 -22.95
C ALA A 2 -3.66 -7.20 -22.33
N GLU A 3 -2.93 -6.46 -23.18
CA GLU A 3 -1.95 -5.45 -22.74
C GLU A 3 -2.58 -4.43 -21.79
N ASP A 4 -3.86 -4.13 -21.94
CA ASP A 4 -4.65 -3.17 -21.16
C ASP A 4 -4.88 -3.54 -19.68
N TRP A 5 -4.52 -4.74 -19.24
CA TRP A 5 -4.61 -5.16 -17.83
C TRP A 5 -3.28 -5.03 -17.07
N ALA A 6 -2.17 -4.91 -17.80
CA ALA A 6 -0.83 -5.03 -17.22
C ALA A 6 -0.50 -3.93 -16.19
N ASN A 7 -1.03 -2.73 -16.41
CA ASN A 7 -0.74 -1.56 -15.57
C ASN A 7 -1.86 -1.24 -14.55
N ARG A 8 -2.92 -2.06 -14.49
CA ARG A 8 -4.02 -1.84 -13.55
C ARG A 8 -3.76 -2.55 -12.23
N PRO A 9 -4.24 -2.00 -11.09
CA PRO A 9 -4.10 -2.66 -9.79
C PRO A 9 -4.61 -4.10 -9.84
N VAL A 10 -3.89 -5.01 -9.19
CA VAL A 10 -4.37 -6.38 -9.00
C VAL A 10 -5.61 -6.38 -8.09
N ASN A 11 -6.55 -7.25 -8.36
CA ASN A 11 -7.70 -7.55 -7.51
C ASN A 11 -7.95 -9.07 -7.45
N TRP A 12 -8.98 -9.51 -6.74
CA TRP A 12 -9.23 -10.93 -6.46
C TRP A 12 -8.03 -11.57 -5.74
N VAL A 13 -7.49 -10.87 -4.75
CA VAL A 13 -6.37 -11.31 -3.93
C VAL A 13 -6.76 -11.22 -2.45
N SER A 14 -6.50 -12.28 -1.73
CA SER A 14 -6.64 -12.35 -0.27
C SER A 14 -5.47 -11.62 0.41
N TRP A 15 -5.60 -11.36 1.72
CA TRP A 15 -4.46 -10.91 2.53
C TRP A 15 -3.32 -11.94 2.52
N GLY A 16 -3.69 -13.24 2.53
CA GLY A 16 -2.73 -14.33 2.44
C GLY A 16 -1.93 -14.33 1.15
N ASP A 17 -2.57 -14.03 0.00
CA ASP A 17 -1.87 -13.92 -1.29
C ASP A 17 -0.93 -12.72 -1.33
N ALA A 18 -1.35 -11.58 -0.78
CA ALA A 18 -0.50 -10.41 -0.64
C ALA A 18 0.72 -10.70 0.24
N ALA A 19 0.56 -11.42 1.35
CA ALA A 19 1.66 -11.83 2.23
C ALA A 19 2.62 -12.82 1.53
N ARG A 20 2.09 -13.78 0.74
CA ARG A 20 2.88 -14.70 -0.09
C ARG A 20 3.67 -13.95 -1.15
N PHE A 21 3.07 -12.96 -1.79
CA PHE A 21 3.77 -12.11 -2.74
C PHE A 21 4.94 -11.34 -2.11
N CYS A 22 4.75 -10.80 -0.89
CA CYS A 22 5.82 -10.16 -0.13
C CYS A 22 6.95 -11.14 0.20
N ASN A 23 6.63 -12.38 0.60
CA ASN A 23 7.60 -13.44 0.83
C ASN A 23 8.39 -13.77 -0.43
N TRP A 24 7.72 -13.94 -1.56
CA TRP A 24 8.33 -14.22 -2.85
C TRP A 24 9.32 -13.14 -3.29
N LEU A 25 8.94 -11.86 -3.13
CA LEU A 25 9.84 -10.73 -3.37
C LEU A 25 11.04 -10.75 -2.42
N THR A 26 10.81 -10.98 -1.13
CA THR A 26 11.86 -11.04 -0.08
C THR A 26 12.88 -12.15 -0.37
N LYS A 27 12.44 -13.25 -0.93
CA LYS A 27 13.30 -14.38 -1.34
C LYS A 27 14.01 -14.21 -2.68
N GLY A 28 13.80 -13.08 -3.36
CA GLY A 28 14.43 -12.82 -4.66
C GLY A 28 13.72 -13.44 -5.84
N ARG A 29 12.42 -13.67 -5.74
CA ARG A 29 11.54 -14.18 -6.80
C ARG A 29 11.88 -15.61 -7.24
N PRO A 30 11.99 -16.58 -6.33
CA PRO A 30 12.33 -17.96 -6.67
C PRO A 30 11.23 -18.60 -7.53
N GLU A 31 11.65 -19.54 -8.38
CA GLU A 31 10.73 -20.45 -9.08
C GLU A 31 10.45 -21.67 -8.20
N GLY A 32 9.24 -22.25 -8.30
CA GLY A 32 8.89 -23.45 -7.56
C GLY A 32 7.43 -23.51 -7.14
N GLY A 33 7.11 -24.49 -6.32
CA GLY A 33 5.79 -24.64 -5.69
C GLY A 33 5.61 -23.67 -4.51
N GLN A 34 4.41 -23.68 -3.95
CA GLN A 34 4.09 -22.90 -2.75
C GLN A 34 4.61 -23.63 -1.50
N ASP A 35 5.81 -23.27 -1.06
CA ASP A 35 6.48 -23.84 0.11
C ASP A 35 7.38 -22.83 0.82
N ALA A 36 8.09 -23.27 1.87
CA ALA A 36 8.95 -22.40 2.69
C ALA A 36 10.14 -21.82 1.91
N SER A 37 10.54 -22.41 0.79
CA SER A 37 11.62 -21.88 -0.06
C SER A 37 11.16 -20.75 -0.99
N THR A 38 9.85 -20.61 -1.18
CA THR A 38 9.24 -19.64 -2.13
C THR A 38 8.34 -18.62 -1.44
N THR A 39 7.17 -19.01 -0.95
CA THR A 39 6.10 -18.11 -0.53
C THR A 39 5.64 -18.27 0.91
N GLU A 40 5.90 -19.43 1.56
CA GLU A 40 5.35 -19.72 2.89
C GLU A 40 6.22 -19.19 4.05
N ASP A 41 7.46 -18.80 3.76
CA ASP A 41 8.39 -18.18 4.71
C ASP A 41 9.18 -17.06 4.01
N GLY A 42 9.35 -15.93 4.69
CA GLY A 42 10.02 -14.73 4.16
C GLY A 42 9.81 -13.57 5.12
N SER A 43 9.12 -12.52 4.71
CA SER A 43 8.67 -11.45 5.60
C SER A 43 7.56 -11.91 6.57
N TYR A 44 6.86 -12.98 6.21
CA TYR A 44 5.78 -13.61 6.99
C TYR A 44 6.03 -15.11 7.12
N LEU A 45 5.71 -15.68 8.27
CA LEU A 45 5.69 -17.13 8.47
C LEU A 45 4.25 -17.63 8.30
N LEU A 46 3.90 -18.03 7.09
CA LEU A 46 2.54 -18.46 6.72
C LEU A 46 2.29 -19.94 7.02
N ASN A 47 3.27 -20.81 6.79
CA ASN A 47 3.18 -22.26 7.06
C ASN A 47 1.92 -22.92 6.48
N GLY A 48 1.48 -22.52 5.29
CA GLY A 48 0.28 -23.06 4.67
C GLY A 48 -1.04 -22.49 5.24
N ALA A 49 -1.01 -21.34 5.93
CA ALA A 49 -2.22 -20.70 6.45
C ALA A 49 -3.20 -20.40 5.31
N THR A 50 -4.45 -20.91 5.44
CA THR A 50 -5.53 -20.75 4.46
C THR A 50 -6.84 -20.35 5.10
N THR A 51 -6.99 -20.43 6.42
CA THR A 51 -8.19 -19.98 7.14
C THR A 51 -8.02 -18.57 7.66
N ASP A 52 -9.12 -17.89 7.94
CA ASP A 52 -9.12 -16.53 8.47
C ASP A 52 -8.36 -16.45 9.80
N GLU A 53 -8.59 -17.39 10.71
CA GLU A 53 -7.91 -17.42 12.01
C GLU A 53 -6.40 -17.66 11.86
N ALA A 54 -6.00 -18.54 10.94
CA ALA A 54 -4.59 -18.82 10.71
C ALA A 54 -3.89 -17.61 10.07
N MET A 55 -4.50 -16.97 9.08
CA MET A 55 -3.96 -15.78 8.42
C MET A 55 -3.95 -14.55 9.35
N GLN A 56 -4.96 -14.42 10.23
CA GLN A 56 -4.99 -13.35 11.22
C GLN A 56 -3.85 -13.46 12.23
N ALA A 57 -3.50 -14.68 12.62
CA ALA A 57 -2.42 -14.95 13.57
C ALA A 57 -1.01 -14.72 12.98
N VAL A 58 -0.90 -14.56 11.66
CA VAL A 58 0.39 -14.29 11.00
C VAL A 58 0.92 -12.93 11.40
N ILE A 59 2.17 -12.91 11.85
CA ILE A 59 2.90 -11.69 12.23
C ILE A 59 4.07 -11.49 11.25
N ARG A 60 4.31 -10.25 10.88
CA ARG A 60 5.47 -9.89 10.05
C ARG A 60 6.76 -10.08 10.86
N LYS A 61 7.79 -10.61 10.22
CA LYS A 61 9.13 -10.69 10.79
C LYS A 61 9.80 -9.32 10.80
N SER A 62 10.72 -9.14 11.73
CA SER A 62 11.60 -7.97 11.73
C SER A 62 12.54 -8.00 10.50
N PRO A 63 12.97 -6.83 9.99
CA PRO A 63 14.06 -6.78 9.01
C PRO A 63 15.35 -7.44 9.50
N LEU A 64 15.59 -7.49 10.81
CA LEU A 64 16.73 -8.21 11.41
C LEU A 64 16.59 -9.74 11.30
N ASP A 65 15.37 -10.23 11.12
CA ASP A 65 15.04 -11.65 10.94
C ASP A 65 14.85 -12.00 9.45
N GLY A 66 15.31 -11.13 8.54
CA GLY A 66 15.31 -11.36 7.10
C GLY A 66 14.06 -10.90 6.35
N GLY A 67 13.15 -10.18 7.00
CA GLY A 67 12.02 -9.57 6.31
C GLY A 67 12.45 -8.31 5.53
N ARG A 68 11.85 -8.07 4.36
CA ARG A 68 12.20 -6.94 3.50
C ARG A 68 10.99 -6.26 2.86
N TYR A 69 10.15 -7.02 2.17
CA TYR A 69 8.93 -6.52 1.54
C TYR A 69 7.71 -6.92 2.38
N TYR A 70 6.82 -5.97 2.62
CA TYR A 70 5.68 -6.16 3.52
C TYR A 70 4.41 -5.54 2.95
N ILE A 71 3.26 -6.04 3.37
CA ILE A 71 2.02 -5.29 3.38
C ILE A 71 2.23 -4.13 4.37
N PRO A 72 1.83 -2.89 4.07
CA PRO A 72 2.00 -1.79 5.02
C PRO A 72 1.22 -2.05 6.32
N THR A 73 1.77 -1.64 7.46
CA THR A 73 0.94 -1.42 8.64
C THR A 73 -0.10 -0.34 8.33
N GLU A 74 -1.19 -0.30 9.09
CA GLU A 74 -2.19 0.75 8.89
C GLU A 74 -1.61 2.15 9.06
N ASN A 75 -0.68 2.33 10.00
CA ASN A 75 -0.03 3.62 10.24
C ASN A 75 0.92 4.03 9.08
N GLU A 76 1.66 3.08 8.49
CA GLU A 76 2.49 3.32 7.30
C GLU A 76 1.61 3.74 6.12
N TRP A 77 0.54 2.99 5.87
CA TRP A 77 -0.42 3.27 4.82
C TRP A 77 -1.10 4.63 5.01
N TYR A 78 -1.63 4.89 6.23
CA TYR A 78 -2.32 6.12 6.60
C TYR A 78 -1.43 7.35 6.48
N LYS A 79 -0.18 7.23 6.94
CA LYS A 79 0.80 8.29 6.82
C LYS A 79 1.09 8.62 5.35
N ALA A 80 1.33 7.61 4.52
CA ALA A 80 1.62 7.80 3.11
C ALA A 80 0.44 8.46 2.36
N ALA A 81 -0.80 8.12 2.73
CA ALA A 81 -2.00 8.63 2.09
C ALA A 81 -2.35 10.06 2.49
N TYR A 82 -2.31 10.37 3.80
CA TYR A 82 -2.97 11.59 4.31
C TYR A 82 -2.06 12.56 5.03
N HIS A 83 -0.88 12.14 5.55
CA HIS A 83 -0.07 13.01 6.38
C HIS A 83 0.51 14.16 5.56
N ALA A 84 0.15 15.39 5.92
CA ALA A 84 0.73 16.59 5.33
C ALA A 84 2.23 16.64 5.64
N ASN A 85 3.05 16.62 4.61
CA ASN A 85 4.51 16.72 4.75
C ASN A 85 4.97 18.17 5.01
N ASP A 86 4.02 19.06 5.28
CA ASP A 86 4.21 20.47 5.59
C ASP A 86 3.45 20.81 6.89
N PRO A 87 4.15 21.19 7.99
CA PRO A 87 3.50 21.60 9.25
C PRO A 87 2.59 22.84 9.14
N GLY A 88 2.67 23.58 8.03
CA GLY A 88 1.82 24.73 7.75
C GLY A 88 0.63 24.42 6.83
N ALA A 89 0.41 23.15 6.49
CA ALA A 89 -0.67 22.76 5.60
C ALA A 89 -2.05 23.16 6.15
N PRO A 90 -2.97 23.65 5.30
CA PRO A 90 -4.35 23.89 5.69
C PRO A 90 -5.02 22.61 6.22
N GLY A 91 -5.63 22.64 7.40
CA GLY A 91 -6.29 21.49 8.00
C GLY A 91 -5.46 20.73 9.02
N GLY A 92 -4.23 21.18 9.33
CA GLY A 92 -3.36 20.54 10.31
C GLY A 92 -2.42 19.52 9.67
N ASN A 93 -2.08 18.45 10.43
CA ASN A 93 -1.06 17.50 9.99
C ASN A 93 -1.55 16.43 9.00
N TYR A 94 -2.85 16.38 8.67
CA TYR A 94 -3.45 15.37 7.80
C TYR A 94 -4.51 15.97 6.90
N PHE A 95 -4.54 15.55 5.64
CA PHE A 95 -5.62 15.85 4.71
C PHE A 95 -6.79 14.88 4.91
N ASP A 96 -7.99 15.31 4.49
CA ASP A 96 -9.19 14.48 4.52
C ASP A 96 -9.19 13.41 3.44
N TYR A 97 -8.50 13.66 2.30
CA TYR A 97 -8.42 12.74 1.15
C TYR A 97 -6.97 12.48 0.73
N PRO A 98 -6.69 11.30 0.14
CA PRO A 98 -5.33 10.90 -0.21
C PRO A 98 -4.82 11.52 -1.52
N THR A 99 -5.44 12.57 -1.98
CA THR A 99 -5.06 13.45 -3.10
C THR A 99 -4.47 14.78 -2.61
N ALA A 100 -3.92 14.79 -1.39
CA ALA A 100 -3.41 15.98 -0.71
C ALA A 100 -4.45 17.11 -0.64
N ASN A 101 -5.72 16.78 -0.40
CA ASN A 101 -6.83 17.73 -0.40
C ASN A 101 -7.82 17.47 0.75
N ASN A 102 -8.49 18.53 1.22
CA ASN A 102 -9.58 18.46 2.21
C ASN A 102 -10.97 18.48 1.55
N SER A 103 -11.04 18.68 0.24
CA SER A 103 -12.28 18.55 -0.54
C SER A 103 -12.35 17.19 -1.20
N ALA A 104 -13.55 16.62 -1.31
CA ALA A 104 -13.75 15.37 -2.02
C ALA A 104 -13.17 15.44 -3.45
N PRO A 105 -12.49 14.39 -3.90
CA PRO A 105 -11.99 14.33 -5.26
C PRO A 105 -13.13 14.27 -6.28
N SER A 106 -12.84 14.61 -7.52
CA SER A 106 -13.67 14.28 -8.67
C SER A 106 -13.32 12.87 -9.18
N ASN A 107 -14.26 12.20 -9.84
CA ASN A 107 -14.01 10.92 -10.52
C ASN A 107 -13.90 11.07 -12.06
N VAL A 108 -13.63 12.27 -12.52
CA VAL A 108 -13.47 12.56 -13.96
C VAL A 108 -12.06 12.20 -14.40
N LEU A 109 -11.96 11.39 -15.44
CA LEU A 109 -10.70 11.01 -16.06
C LEU A 109 -10.41 11.98 -17.23
N ASP A 110 -9.66 13.02 -16.94
CA ASP A 110 -9.18 13.98 -17.92
C ASP A 110 -7.69 13.75 -18.22
N ASP A 111 -7.26 14.07 -19.44
CA ASP A 111 -5.85 14.06 -19.85
C ASP A 111 -5.48 15.45 -20.42
N PRO A 112 -4.61 16.24 -19.75
CA PRO A 112 -3.96 15.94 -18.45
C PRO A 112 -4.94 16.01 -17.27
N ASP A 113 -4.64 15.21 -16.22
CA ASP A 113 -5.39 15.25 -14.96
C ASP A 113 -5.44 16.66 -14.38
N SER A 114 -6.65 17.13 -14.07
CA SER A 114 -6.88 18.49 -13.52
C SER A 114 -6.48 18.64 -12.05
N GLY A 115 -6.13 17.53 -11.37
CA GLY A 115 -5.79 17.47 -9.96
C GLY A 115 -6.99 17.21 -9.04
N ASN A 116 -6.73 16.61 -7.88
CA ASN A 116 -7.75 16.16 -6.93
C ASN A 116 -8.78 15.21 -7.56
N ASN A 117 -8.31 14.22 -8.29
CA ASN A 117 -9.13 13.18 -8.92
C ASN A 117 -8.79 11.79 -8.37
N ALA A 118 -9.77 10.87 -8.42
CA ALA A 118 -9.62 9.48 -8.04
C ALA A 118 -10.65 8.60 -8.75
N ASN A 119 -10.37 7.32 -8.87
CA ASN A 119 -11.30 6.35 -9.45
C ASN A 119 -12.24 5.79 -8.38
N PHE A 120 -13.44 6.33 -8.28
CA PHE A 120 -14.48 5.91 -7.34
C PHE A 120 -15.88 6.11 -7.95
N LEU A 121 -16.94 5.66 -7.29
CA LEU A 121 -18.31 5.81 -7.75
C LEU A 121 -18.87 7.19 -7.35
N ALA A 122 -19.14 8.05 -8.34
CA ALA A 122 -19.84 9.33 -8.15
C ALA A 122 -21.01 9.44 -9.11
N ALA A 123 -22.13 8.82 -8.78
CA ALA A 123 -23.31 8.59 -9.65
C ALA A 123 -23.02 7.64 -10.82
N GLU A 124 -21.85 7.76 -11.46
CA GLU A 124 -21.35 6.89 -12.52
C GLU A 124 -19.93 6.43 -12.19
N TYR A 125 -19.48 5.35 -12.81
CA TYR A 125 -18.08 4.91 -12.70
C TYR A 125 -17.16 5.86 -13.45
N THR A 126 -15.92 5.98 -12.99
CA THR A 126 -14.86 6.71 -13.71
C THR A 126 -14.62 6.11 -15.09
N ILE A 127 -14.54 4.77 -15.15
CA ILE A 127 -14.53 3.98 -16.39
C ILE A 127 -15.40 2.74 -16.22
N ASP A 128 -16.00 2.28 -17.35
CA ASP A 128 -16.91 1.15 -17.38
C ASP A 128 -16.23 -0.21 -17.56
N ALA A 129 -17.06 -1.23 -17.65
CA ALA A 129 -16.62 -2.58 -18.00
C ALA A 129 -15.79 -2.59 -19.30
N PRO A 130 -14.82 -3.50 -19.40
CA PRO A 130 -14.54 -4.60 -18.49
C PRO A 130 -13.58 -4.24 -17.34
N TYR A 131 -13.01 -3.04 -17.33
CA TYR A 131 -11.87 -2.70 -16.47
C TYR A 131 -12.30 -2.18 -15.11
N PHE A 132 -13.18 -1.21 -15.02
CA PHE A 132 -13.56 -0.43 -13.84
C PHE A 132 -12.40 0.20 -13.06
N ARG A 133 -11.19 -0.33 -13.17
CA ARG A 133 -9.95 0.16 -12.56
C ARG A 133 -9.13 0.91 -13.60
N THR A 134 -8.75 2.15 -13.28
CA THR A 134 -7.79 2.92 -14.09
C THR A 134 -6.39 2.30 -14.03
N GLU A 135 -5.50 2.70 -14.92
CA GLU A 135 -4.10 2.34 -14.80
C GLU A 135 -3.49 2.98 -13.55
N ALA A 136 -2.46 2.36 -12.99
CA ALA A 136 -1.79 2.90 -11.81
C ALA A 136 -1.10 4.23 -12.14
N GLY A 137 -1.45 5.29 -11.40
CA GLY A 137 -0.93 6.64 -11.63
C GLY A 137 -1.57 7.40 -12.78
N GLU A 138 -2.72 6.95 -13.29
CA GLU A 138 -3.47 7.65 -14.35
C GLU A 138 -3.83 9.09 -13.95
N PHE A 139 -4.08 9.32 -12.67
CA PHE A 139 -4.30 10.66 -12.12
C PHE A 139 -2.96 11.30 -11.71
N GLU A 140 -2.14 11.68 -12.69
CA GLU A 140 -0.75 12.11 -12.50
C GLU A 140 -0.58 13.40 -11.70
N ASN A 141 -1.63 14.23 -11.60
CA ASN A 141 -1.64 15.48 -10.83
C ASN A 141 -2.40 15.37 -9.50
N SER A 142 -2.75 14.14 -9.10
CA SER A 142 -3.49 13.83 -7.86
C SER A 142 -2.71 12.95 -6.87
N PRO A 143 -1.39 13.17 -6.68
CA PRO A 143 -0.61 12.36 -5.75
C PRO A 143 -1.00 12.65 -4.28
N SER A 144 -0.69 11.69 -3.41
CA SER A 144 -0.68 11.94 -1.98
C SER A 144 0.44 12.91 -1.58
N PRO A 145 0.47 13.42 -0.34
CA PRO A 145 1.55 14.30 0.13
C PRO A 145 2.95 13.70 0.05
N TYR A 146 3.05 12.37 -0.01
CA TYR A 146 4.32 11.63 -0.15
C TYR A 146 4.59 11.17 -1.59
N GLY A 147 3.79 11.60 -2.56
CA GLY A 147 3.95 11.25 -3.97
C GLY A 147 3.51 9.83 -4.31
N THR A 148 2.67 9.21 -3.50
CA THR A 148 2.03 7.95 -3.85
C THR A 148 0.72 8.22 -4.59
N PHE A 149 0.32 7.30 -5.48
CA PHE A 149 -0.89 7.39 -6.29
C PHE A 149 -1.88 6.30 -5.90
N ASP A 150 -3.16 6.51 -6.25
CA ASP A 150 -4.24 5.52 -6.14
C ASP A 150 -4.46 4.97 -4.72
N GLN A 151 -4.08 5.72 -3.66
CA GLN A 151 -4.44 5.35 -2.28
C GLN A 151 -5.89 5.68 -1.94
N GLY A 152 -6.59 6.36 -2.83
CA GLY A 152 -8.03 6.57 -2.78
C GLY A 152 -8.69 6.08 -4.03
N GLY A 153 -9.65 5.16 -3.89
CA GLY A 153 -10.33 4.53 -5.01
C GLY A 153 -9.51 3.43 -5.68
N ASN A 154 -9.85 3.12 -6.91
CA ASN A 154 -9.33 1.98 -7.67
C ASN A 154 -9.64 0.64 -6.98
N VAL A 155 -8.86 0.24 -5.98
CA VAL A 155 -9.12 -0.93 -5.13
C VAL A 155 -8.90 -0.59 -3.66
N ARG A 156 -9.70 -1.16 -2.77
CA ARG A 156 -9.38 -1.17 -1.34
C ARG A 156 -8.08 -1.92 -1.12
N GLU A 157 -7.27 -1.46 -0.20
CA GLU A 157 -5.95 -2.02 -0.01
C GLU A 157 -5.80 -2.68 1.36
N TRP A 158 -5.31 -3.92 1.35
CA TRP A 158 -4.94 -4.64 2.54
C TRP A 158 -3.87 -3.91 3.35
N ASN A 159 -4.01 -3.93 4.68
CA ASN A 159 -2.96 -3.56 5.62
C ASN A 159 -2.83 -4.61 6.74
N GLU A 160 -1.80 -4.47 7.59
CA GLU A 160 -1.51 -5.44 8.65
C GLU A 160 -2.40 -5.33 9.88
N ALA A 161 -3.24 -4.30 10.00
CA ALA A 161 -4.07 -4.16 11.20
C ALA A 161 -4.99 -5.38 11.38
N VAL A 162 -5.06 -5.84 12.62
CA VAL A 162 -6.10 -6.80 13.04
C VAL A 162 -7.27 -5.99 13.57
N ILE A 163 -8.43 -6.15 12.94
CA ILE A 163 -9.65 -5.43 13.27
C ILE A 163 -10.67 -6.44 13.79
N LEU A 164 -11.22 -6.16 14.98
CA LEU A 164 -12.11 -7.12 15.65
C LEU A 164 -11.41 -8.48 15.85
N THR A 165 -12.17 -9.57 15.84
CA THR A 165 -11.62 -10.91 16.09
C THR A 165 -11.14 -11.62 14.84
N ASP A 166 -11.61 -11.22 13.63
CA ASP A 166 -11.48 -12.07 12.43
C ASP A 166 -10.99 -11.33 11.18
N ASN A 167 -10.80 -10.00 11.24
CA ASN A 167 -10.56 -9.20 10.04
C ASN A 167 -9.15 -8.61 9.99
N ARG A 168 -8.60 -8.48 8.77
CA ARG A 168 -7.47 -7.62 8.45
C ARG A 168 -7.96 -6.25 7.97
N GLY A 169 -7.15 -5.22 8.15
CA GLY A 169 -7.50 -3.86 7.78
C GLY A 169 -7.58 -3.66 6.27
N LEU A 170 -8.57 -2.87 5.87
CA LEU A 170 -8.72 -2.36 4.50
C LEU A 170 -8.86 -0.84 4.55
N ARG A 171 -8.28 -0.15 3.58
CA ARG A 171 -8.31 1.30 3.46
C ARG A 171 -8.46 1.75 2.00
N GLY A 172 -8.85 3.00 1.81
CA GLY A 172 -8.80 3.73 0.56
C GLY A 172 -10.07 3.73 -0.28
N GLY A 173 -11.02 2.83 -0.02
CA GLY A 173 -12.17 2.65 -0.91
C GLY A 173 -11.78 2.05 -2.26
N SER A 174 -12.73 1.79 -3.11
CA SER A 174 -12.56 1.20 -4.44
C SER A 174 -13.35 1.96 -5.50
N PHE A 175 -13.20 1.55 -6.74
CA PHE A 175 -13.99 2.06 -7.87
C PHE A 175 -15.51 1.92 -7.68
N GLY A 176 -15.97 1.03 -6.81
CA GLY A 176 -17.39 0.80 -6.53
C GLY A 176 -17.89 1.46 -5.24
N ASP A 177 -17.06 2.20 -4.54
CA ASP A 177 -17.43 2.91 -3.31
C ASP A 177 -17.59 4.41 -3.58
N GLU A 178 -18.38 5.10 -2.75
CA GLU A 178 -18.54 6.55 -2.79
C GLU A 178 -17.33 7.29 -2.18
N ALA A 179 -17.20 8.59 -2.43
CA ALA A 179 -16.10 9.44 -1.97
C ALA A 179 -15.83 9.35 -0.44
N ASP A 180 -16.86 9.13 0.37
CA ASP A 180 -16.72 8.99 1.82
C ASP A 180 -15.82 7.82 2.22
N SER A 181 -15.75 6.76 1.41
CA SER A 181 -14.88 5.62 1.66
C SER A 181 -13.40 5.91 1.44
N LEU A 182 -13.08 7.02 0.75
CA LEU A 182 -11.71 7.48 0.50
C LEU A 182 -11.17 8.36 1.65
N ARG A 183 -12.02 8.76 2.59
CA ARG A 183 -11.67 9.70 3.66
C ARG A 183 -10.68 9.12 4.67
N ALA A 184 -9.90 10.00 5.27
CA ALA A 184 -8.94 9.66 6.31
C ALA A 184 -9.61 9.03 7.55
N ASP A 185 -10.81 9.46 7.91
CA ASP A 185 -11.59 8.92 9.03
C ASP A 185 -12.35 7.62 8.70
N HIS A 186 -12.45 7.24 7.42
CA HIS A 186 -13.07 5.98 7.01
C HIS A 186 -12.12 4.80 7.21
N ARG A 187 -12.62 3.74 7.81
CA ARG A 187 -11.93 2.47 8.03
C ARG A 187 -12.87 1.33 7.71
N ASP A 188 -12.54 0.55 6.69
CA ASP A 188 -13.33 -0.64 6.38
C ASP A 188 -13.05 -1.74 7.42
N SER A 189 -14.12 -2.33 7.95
CA SER A 189 -14.07 -3.34 9.02
C SER A 189 -14.37 -4.77 8.57
N TYR A 190 -14.56 -5.01 7.25
CA TYR A 190 -15.03 -6.29 6.73
C TYR A 190 -14.00 -7.05 5.89
N GLY A 191 -12.73 -7.02 6.28
CA GLY A 191 -11.66 -7.71 5.57
C GLY A 191 -11.36 -9.10 6.13
N LEU A 192 -12.18 -10.14 5.82
CA LEU A 192 -11.79 -11.52 6.09
C LEU A 192 -10.50 -11.84 5.33
N PRO A 193 -9.40 -12.26 6.00
CA PRO A 193 -8.09 -12.37 5.35
C PRO A 193 -7.99 -13.44 4.26
N SER A 194 -8.92 -14.37 4.19
CA SER A 194 -9.04 -15.35 3.09
C SER A 194 -9.94 -14.88 1.95
N ALA A 195 -10.66 -13.75 2.10
CA ALA A 195 -11.61 -13.30 1.10
C ALA A 195 -10.90 -12.73 -0.14
N GLU A 196 -11.38 -13.15 -1.30
CA GLU A 196 -10.99 -12.65 -2.61
C GLU A 196 -12.19 -11.98 -3.26
N ASN A 197 -12.05 -10.75 -3.70
CA ASN A 197 -13.12 -10.04 -4.40
C ASN A 197 -12.58 -9.00 -5.40
N GLY A 198 -13.45 -8.52 -6.28
CA GLY A 198 -13.09 -7.60 -7.35
C GLY A 198 -12.72 -6.18 -6.91
N PHE A 199 -12.95 -5.83 -5.66
CA PHE A 199 -12.76 -4.49 -5.12
C PHE A 199 -11.51 -4.35 -4.25
N THR A 200 -10.79 -5.44 -4.00
CA THR A 200 -9.68 -5.49 -3.04
C THR A 200 -8.38 -5.90 -3.70
N GLY A 201 -7.36 -5.13 -3.46
CA GLY A 201 -5.98 -5.34 -3.87
C GLY A 201 -5.01 -5.03 -2.72
N PHE A 202 -3.78 -4.67 -3.05
CA PHE A 202 -2.78 -4.30 -2.05
C PHE A 202 -1.66 -3.47 -2.66
N ARG A 203 -0.93 -2.78 -1.78
CA ARG A 203 0.40 -2.23 -2.06
C ARG A 203 1.42 -2.84 -1.13
N ILE A 204 2.70 -2.65 -1.44
CA ILE A 204 3.79 -3.15 -0.61
C ILE A 204 4.68 -2.00 -0.14
N VAL A 205 5.37 -2.23 0.98
CA VAL A 205 6.46 -1.38 1.46
C VAL A 205 7.76 -2.18 1.48
N GLU A 206 8.85 -1.53 1.13
CA GLU A 206 10.20 -2.08 1.27
C GLU A 206 10.88 -1.43 2.47
N VAL A 207 11.41 -2.25 3.38
CA VAL A 207 12.27 -1.79 4.47
C VAL A 207 13.71 -2.16 4.12
N PRO A 208 14.63 -1.18 3.98
CA PRO A 208 16.02 -1.45 3.66
C PRO A 208 16.66 -2.39 4.67
N GLU A 209 17.52 -3.28 4.19
CA GLU A 209 18.25 -4.21 5.06
C GLU A 209 19.09 -3.45 6.11
N PRO A 210 19.19 -3.97 7.34
CA PRO A 210 19.96 -3.34 8.42
C PRO A 210 21.43 -3.06 8.07
N ALA A 211 22.02 -3.89 7.20
CA ALA A 211 23.39 -3.70 6.68
C ALA A 211 23.52 -2.41 5.86
N THR A 212 22.51 -2.05 5.06
CA THR A 212 22.46 -0.80 4.30
C THR A 212 22.38 0.42 5.21
N LEU A 213 21.58 0.33 6.27
CA LEU A 213 21.48 1.38 7.31
C LEU A 213 22.81 1.51 8.09
N SER A 214 23.47 0.42 8.39
CA SER A 214 24.78 0.40 9.06
C SER A 214 25.89 1.03 8.19
N LEU A 215 25.91 0.74 6.88
CA LEU A 215 26.84 1.33 5.93
C LEU A 215 26.59 2.84 5.73
N LEU A 216 25.33 3.27 5.69
CA LEU A 216 24.97 4.69 5.62
C LEU A 216 25.40 5.43 6.89
N ALA A 217 25.20 4.84 8.07
CA ALA A 217 25.63 5.40 9.33
C ALA A 217 27.17 5.50 9.43
N LEU A 218 27.91 4.47 9.01
CA LEU A 218 29.36 4.46 8.97
C LEU A 218 29.91 5.43 7.92
N GLY A 219 29.29 5.52 6.75
CA GLY A 219 29.62 6.49 5.71
C GLY A 219 29.41 7.93 6.16
N GLY A 220 28.29 8.20 6.84
CA GLY A 220 27.99 9.50 7.45
C GLY A 220 29.01 9.90 8.51
N LEU A 221 29.39 8.98 9.39
CA LEU A 221 30.42 9.21 10.42
C LEU A 221 31.81 9.46 9.81
N ALA A 222 32.16 8.76 8.74
CA ALA A 222 33.42 8.97 8.02
C ALA A 222 33.49 10.35 7.37
N MET A 223 32.37 10.83 6.78
CA MET A 223 32.30 12.17 6.20
C MET A 223 32.37 13.28 7.25
N ILE A 224 31.77 13.10 8.42
CA ILE A 224 31.84 14.07 9.54
C ILE A 224 33.26 14.14 10.10
N ARG A 225 33.95 13.00 10.22
CA ARG A 225 35.36 12.94 10.68
C ARG A 225 36.34 13.62 9.71
N ARG A 226 36.09 13.47 8.38
CA ARG A 226 36.94 14.12 7.34
C ARG A 226 36.78 15.63 7.34
N ARG A 227 35.61 16.18 7.69
CA ARG A 227 35.41 17.64 7.83
C ARG A 227 36.07 18.25 9.06
N ARG A 228 36.31 17.47 10.14
CA ARG A 228 36.96 17.94 11.37
C ARG A 228 38.48 17.85 11.33
N GLY A 229 39.07 17.10 10.40
CA GLY A 229 40.54 16.93 10.24
C GLY A 229 41.21 17.85 9.21
N GLY A 230 40.49 18.80 8.61
CA GLY A 230 41.01 19.71 7.60
C GLY A 230 41.17 21.18 8.03
N GLY A 231 41.36 21.40 9.32
CA GLY A 231 41.59 22.74 9.89
C GLY A 231 42.88 22.75 10.73
N GLU A 232 44.01 22.75 10.06
CA GLU A 232 45.32 23.28 10.54
C GLU A 232 45.98 24.00 9.39
#